data_648cc07975d9eaa462bfddc46ca220d1
#
_entry.id   648cc07975d9eaa462bfddc46ca220d1
#
_cell.length_a   1.000
_cell.length_b   1.000
_cell.length_c   1.000
_cell.angle_alpha   90.00
_cell.angle_beta   90.00
_cell.angle_gamma   90.00
#
_symmetry.space_group_name_H-M   'P 1'
#
loop_
_entity.id
_entity.type
_entity.pdbx_description
1 polymer ?
#
loop_
_entity_poly.entity_id
_entity_poly.type
_entity_poly.pdbx_seq_one_letter_code
_entity_poly.pdbx_strand_id
1 'polypeptide(L)' 'MKTLTCDVCQNKIKSPVSGRNYFHLAHRDICEPCHDKLQMQIKPVIRTKEPFNYDWFDKLVQESIEKAIQKGKFDVK' A
#
# COMPACT_ATOMS: atom_id res chain seq x y z
N MET A 1 8.94 -21.00 10.34
CA MET A 1 8.54 -19.60 10.29
C MET A 1 8.59 -19.10 8.85
N LYS A 2 7.53 -18.42 8.45
CA LYS A 2 7.48 -17.84 7.12
C LYS A 2 8.03 -16.41 7.15
N THR A 3 8.78 -16.05 6.14
CA THR A 3 9.26 -14.69 5.95
C THR A 3 8.65 -14.13 4.68
N LEU A 4 8.03 -12.98 4.78
CA LEU A 4 7.42 -12.30 3.66
C LEU A 4 8.26 -11.08 3.29
N THR A 5 8.34 -10.79 1.99
CA THR A 5 9.09 -9.61 1.52
C THR A 5 8.10 -8.57 1.00
N CYS A 6 8.26 -7.33 1.46
CA CYS A 6 7.45 -6.22 0.95
C CYS A 6 7.74 -5.99 -0.53
N ASP A 7 6.69 -5.89 -1.34
CA ASP A 7 6.83 -5.69 -2.79
C ASP A 7 7.33 -4.29 -3.15
N VAL A 8 7.26 -3.35 -2.23
CA VAL A 8 7.65 -1.96 -2.48
C VAL A 8 9.08 -1.68 -1.99
N CYS A 9 9.31 -1.80 -0.69
CA CYS A 9 10.61 -1.44 -0.11
C CYS A 9 11.55 -2.63 0.04
N GLN A 10 11.10 -3.84 -0.25
CA GLN A 10 11.90 -5.07 -0.20
C GLN A 10 12.34 -5.46 1.22
N ASN A 11 11.74 -4.85 2.24
CA ASN A 11 12.00 -5.24 3.63
C ASN A 11 11.41 -6.61 3.92
N LYS A 12 12.13 -7.39 4.69
CA LYS A 12 11.66 -8.71 5.11
C LYS A 12 10.77 -8.58 6.33
N ILE A 13 9.65 -9.28 6.31
CA ILE A 13 8.67 -9.28 7.39
C ILE A 13 8.73 -10.64 8.07
N LYS A 14 9.22 -10.66 9.31
CA LYS A 14 9.29 -11.89 10.10
C LYS A 14 7.93 -12.20 10.71
N SER A 15 7.52 -13.46 10.66
CA SER A 15 6.24 -13.92 11.20
C SER A 15 5.08 -13.05 10.73
N PRO A 16 4.81 -12.99 9.41
CA PRO A 16 3.79 -12.08 8.87
C PRO A 16 2.40 -12.44 9.40
N VAL A 17 1.69 -11.41 9.88
CA VAL A 17 0.31 -11.51 10.33
C VAL A 17 -0.50 -10.50 9.53
N SER A 18 -1.47 -10.99 8.75
CA SER A 18 -2.31 -10.15 7.90
C SER A 18 -3.04 -9.09 8.72
N GLY A 19 -2.92 -7.84 8.28
CA GLY A 19 -3.54 -6.71 8.96
C GLY A 19 -2.77 -6.17 10.14
N ARG A 20 -1.58 -6.72 10.43
CA ARG A 20 -0.72 -6.24 11.51
C ARG A 20 0.60 -5.70 10.99
N ASN A 21 1.50 -6.61 10.57
CA ASN A 21 2.81 -6.19 10.09
C ASN A 21 2.93 -6.24 8.57
N TYR A 22 1.89 -6.73 7.89
CA TYR A 22 1.81 -6.62 6.44
C TYR A 22 0.36 -6.51 6.01
N PHE A 23 0.15 -6.02 4.78
CA PHE A 23 -1.18 -5.87 4.19
C PHE A 23 -1.14 -6.37 2.75
N HIS A 24 -2.12 -7.18 2.38
CA HIS A 24 -2.25 -7.68 1.02
C HIS A 24 -3.26 -6.82 0.26
N LEU A 25 -2.76 -6.01 -0.67
CA LEU A 25 -3.58 -5.10 -1.46
C LEU A 25 -3.19 -5.21 -2.93
N ALA A 26 -4.20 -5.20 -3.81
CA ALA A 26 -3.99 -5.20 -5.26
C ALA A 26 -3.01 -6.30 -5.70
N HIS A 27 -3.13 -7.50 -5.10
CA HIS A 27 -2.29 -8.67 -5.37
C HIS A 27 -0.82 -8.46 -4.97
N ARG A 28 -0.56 -7.49 -4.10
CA ARG A 28 0.78 -7.18 -3.60
C ARG A 28 0.78 -7.22 -2.08
N ASP A 29 1.91 -7.63 -1.53
CA ASP A 29 2.11 -7.62 -0.08
C ASP A 29 2.99 -6.44 0.28
N ILE A 30 2.50 -5.59 1.19
CA ILE A 30 3.24 -4.41 1.64
C ILE A 30 3.39 -4.44 3.15
N CYS A 31 4.53 -3.94 3.64
CA CYS A 31 4.79 -3.88 5.07
C CYS A 31 4.01 -2.73 5.73
N GLU A 32 3.95 -2.75 7.06
CA GLU A 32 3.22 -1.74 7.82
C GLU A 32 3.68 -0.31 7.50
N PRO A 33 4.99 0.02 7.51
CA PRO A 33 5.42 1.38 7.15
C PRO A 33 4.99 1.80 5.76
N CYS A 34 5.04 0.90 4.78
CA CYS A 34 4.60 1.21 3.42
C CYS A 34 3.10 1.43 3.36
N HIS A 35 2.34 0.63 4.11
CA HIS A 35 0.90 0.80 4.21
C HIS A 35 0.54 2.16 4.82
N ASP A 36 1.23 2.57 5.87
CA ASP A 36 1.02 3.88 6.48
C ASP A 36 1.27 5.01 5.48
N LYS A 37 2.35 4.91 4.71
CA LYS A 37 2.66 5.89 3.68
C LYS A 37 1.62 5.92 2.57
N LEU A 38 1.13 4.74 2.18
CA LEU A 38 0.05 4.65 1.19
C LEU A 38 -1.19 5.37 1.69
N GLN A 39 -1.58 5.15 2.95
CA GLN A 39 -2.74 5.81 3.54
C GLN A 39 -2.56 7.33 3.57
N MET A 40 -1.38 7.81 3.92
CA MET A 40 -1.10 9.25 3.90
C MET A 40 -1.20 9.84 2.51
N GLN A 41 -0.84 9.06 1.49
CA GLN A 41 -0.89 9.52 0.10
C GLN A 41 -2.31 9.58 -0.44
N ILE A 42 -3.15 8.61 -0.11
CA ILE A 42 -4.49 8.50 -0.68
C ILE A 42 -5.57 9.25 0.10
N LYS A 43 -5.39 9.44 1.42
CA LYS A 43 -6.39 10.12 2.25
C LYS A 43 -6.81 11.50 1.73
N PRO A 44 -5.87 12.40 1.37
CA PRO A 44 -6.28 13.72 0.84
C PRO A 44 -7.08 13.60 -0.45
N VAL A 45 -6.74 12.65 -1.30
CA VAL A 45 -7.44 12.43 -2.58
C VAL A 45 -8.85 11.93 -2.31
N ILE A 46 -9.01 10.99 -1.36
CA ILE A 46 -10.32 10.46 -1.00
C ILE A 46 -11.22 11.56 -0.43
N ARG A 47 -10.67 12.44 0.41
CA ARG A 47 -11.43 13.52 1.02
C ARG A 47 -12.01 14.51 0.01
N THR A 48 -11.34 14.67 -1.12
CA THR A 48 -11.78 15.61 -2.15
C THR A 48 -12.65 14.97 -3.22
N LYS A 49 -12.80 13.63 -3.16
CA LYS A 49 -13.58 12.90 -4.15
C LYS A 49 -15.04 12.77 -3.73
N GLU A 50 -15.94 13.39 -4.49
CA GLU A 50 -17.39 13.27 -4.32
C GLU A 50 -18.05 13.15 -5.70
N PRO A 51 -18.94 12.14 -5.89
CA PRO A 51 -19.24 11.04 -4.95
C PRO A 51 -18.11 10.02 -4.87
N PHE A 52 -18.01 9.32 -3.75
CA PHE A 52 -17.05 8.26 -3.56
C PHE A 52 -17.47 7.01 -4.33
N ASN A 53 -16.50 6.38 -5.03
CA ASN A 53 -16.75 5.17 -5.80
C ASN A 53 -15.68 4.13 -5.48
N TYR A 54 -16.10 2.90 -5.13
CA TYR A 54 -15.18 1.83 -4.80
C TYR A 54 -14.31 1.40 -5.97
N ASP A 55 -14.85 1.37 -7.17
CA ASP A 55 -14.08 1.02 -8.36
C ASP A 55 -12.94 2.01 -8.58
N TRP A 56 -13.23 3.30 -8.42
CA TRP A 56 -12.22 4.34 -8.49
C TRP A 56 -11.19 4.19 -7.39
N PHE A 57 -11.64 3.88 -6.16
CA PHE A 57 -10.75 3.69 -5.02
C PHE A 57 -9.79 2.53 -5.27
N ASP A 58 -10.30 1.40 -5.75
CA ASP A 58 -9.47 0.23 -6.05
C ASP A 58 -8.40 0.56 -7.10
N LYS A 59 -8.77 1.29 -8.14
CA LYS A 59 -7.83 1.71 -9.17
C LYS A 59 -6.77 2.64 -8.60
N LEU A 60 -7.17 3.57 -7.73
CA LEU A 60 -6.25 4.50 -7.10
C LEU A 60 -5.21 3.77 -6.26
N VAL A 61 -5.65 2.82 -5.43
CA VAL A 61 -4.75 2.00 -4.61
C VAL A 61 -3.80 1.20 -5.49
N GLN A 62 -4.32 0.56 -6.53
CA GLN A 62 -3.53 -0.26 -7.43
C GLN A 62 -2.45 0.56 -8.14
N GLU A 63 -2.83 1.71 -8.68
CA GLU A 63 -1.88 2.60 -9.35
C GLU A 63 -0.82 3.12 -8.39
N SER A 64 -1.23 3.49 -7.18
CA SER A 64 -0.30 3.99 -6.16
C SER A 64 0.74 2.93 -5.80
N ILE A 65 0.30 1.69 -5.60
CA ILE A 65 1.20 0.59 -5.27
C ILE A 65 2.15 0.30 -6.43
N GLU A 66 1.66 0.25 -7.66
CA GLU A 66 2.50 -0.01 -8.82
C GLU A 66 3.57 1.05 -9.00
N LYS A 67 3.20 2.33 -8.86
CA LYS A 67 4.17 3.42 -8.93
C LYS A 67 5.22 3.32 -7.83
N ALA A 68 4.77 2.96 -6.62
CA ALA A 68 5.68 2.79 -5.50
C ALA A 68 6.66 1.65 -5.73
N ILE A 69 6.21 0.56 -6.34
CA ILE A 69 7.08 -0.58 -6.66
C ILE A 69 8.15 -0.16 -7.66
N GLN A 70 7.80 0.61 -8.67
CA GLN A 70 8.75 1.10 -9.67
C GLN A 70 9.81 2.01 -9.05
N LYS A 71 9.41 2.83 -8.08
CA LYS A 71 10.32 3.75 -7.39
C LYS A 71 11.01 3.13 -6.19
N GLY A 72 10.50 2.03 -5.67
CA GLY A 72 10.99 1.39 -4.46
C GLY A 72 10.53 2.04 -3.17
N LYS A 73 9.63 3.02 -3.26
CA LYS A 73 9.08 3.72 -2.10
C LYS A 73 7.83 4.50 -2.48
N PHE A 74 7.03 4.85 -1.48
CA PHE A 74 5.89 5.75 -1.69
C PHE A 74 6.36 7.21 -1.60
N ASP A 75 5.89 8.04 -2.55
CA ASP A 75 6.12 9.48 -2.53
C ASP A 75 5.09 10.12 -1.60
N VAL A 76 5.49 10.36 -0.36
CA VAL A 76 4.67 11.07 0.62
C VAL A 76 5.29 12.43 0.88
N LYS A 77 4.49 13.46 0.65
CA LYS A 77 4.92 14.83 0.93
C LYS A 77 4.72 15.18 2.40
#